data_ccce06bb7012eeb42d34e6f4d9b537d5
#
_entry.id   ccce06bb7012eeb42d34e6f4d9b537d5
#
_cell.length_a   1.000
_cell.length_b   1.000
_cell.length_c   1.000
_cell.angle_alpha   90.00
_cell.angle_beta   90.00
_cell.angle_gamma   90.00
#
_symmetry.space_group_name_H-M   'P 1'
#
loop_
_entity.id
_entity.type
_entity.pdbx_description
1 polymer ?
#
loop_
_entity_poly.entity_id
_entity_poly.type
_entity_poly.pdbx_seq_one_letter_code
_entity_poly.pdbx_strand_id
1 'polypeptide(L)'
;IEKKSKKINIKKSYIKKEFKILFKNPVFFIQCIFPILILMVSLIIIILIALPNLQAILTSDLLEEDIEFSVDLSVICLVLGIIQMIFSLSNISITSISRDGKNAIFMKFIPVDFYKQFIYKSIPQILINMIVIFIILILVKLIFPSFDFIYLIFLFIMGNLLNILNSILMVLVDLYKPNLNWNADYEAIKNNNNKLFQYVL
;
A
#
# COMPACT_ATOMS: atom_id res chain seq x y z
N ILE A 1 30.31 -29.31 22.00
CA ILE A 1 30.24 -28.01 21.26
C ILE A 1 28.81 -27.47 21.42
N GLU A 2 28.53 -26.70 22.49
CA GLU A 2 27.24 -26.01 22.68
C GLU A 2 27.09 -24.92 21.61
N LYS A 3 26.26 -25.18 20.63
CA LYS A 3 25.77 -24.12 19.74
C LYS A 3 24.95 -23.14 20.58
N LYS A 4 25.53 -21.98 20.95
CA LYS A 4 24.79 -20.84 21.51
C LYS A 4 23.53 -20.59 20.64
N SER A 5 22.35 -20.95 21.13
CA SER A 5 21.09 -20.68 20.45
C SER A 5 20.95 -19.14 20.36
N LYS A 6 21.11 -18.59 19.15
CA LYS A 6 20.82 -17.18 18.92
C LYS A 6 19.38 -16.93 19.34
N LYS A 7 19.16 -16.06 20.33
CA LYS A 7 17.82 -15.59 20.70
C LYS A 7 17.16 -15.01 19.43
N ILE A 8 16.28 -15.79 18.81
CA ILE A 8 15.57 -15.40 17.59
C ILE A 8 14.53 -14.35 17.99
N ASN A 9 14.62 -13.16 17.43
CA ASN A 9 13.59 -12.14 17.61
C ASN A 9 12.35 -12.58 16.83
N ILE A 10 11.35 -13.09 17.55
CA ILE A 10 10.12 -13.67 16.99
C ILE A 10 9.42 -12.68 16.06
N LYS A 11 9.32 -11.40 16.47
CA LYS A 11 8.76 -10.32 15.65
C LYS A 11 9.44 -10.22 14.27
N LYS A 12 10.77 -10.12 14.28
CA LYS A 12 11.57 -10.00 13.05
C LYS A 12 11.42 -11.23 12.16
N SER A 13 11.38 -12.40 12.77
CA SER A 13 11.23 -13.69 12.07
C SER A 13 9.86 -13.80 11.40
N TYR A 14 8.79 -13.36 12.09
CA TYR A 14 7.43 -13.37 11.57
C TYR A 14 7.30 -12.43 10.38
N ILE A 15 7.72 -11.19 10.52
CA ILE A 15 7.68 -10.19 9.45
C ILE A 15 8.51 -10.67 8.24
N LYS A 16 9.70 -11.23 8.48
CA LYS A 16 10.53 -11.79 7.40
C LYS A 16 9.82 -12.94 6.66
N LYS A 17 9.05 -13.78 7.38
CA LYS A 17 8.22 -14.82 6.77
C LYS A 17 7.20 -14.22 5.81
N GLU A 18 6.44 -13.20 6.23
CA GLU A 18 5.42 -12.55 5.41
C GLU A 18 6.02 -11.94 4.12
N PHE A 19 7.14 -11.22 4.24
CA PHE A 19 7.86 -10.72 3.07
C PHE A 19 8.36 -11.85 2.16
N LYS A 20 8.88 -12.93 2.75
CA LYS A 20 9.35 -14.07 1.96
C LYS A 20 8.21 -14.73 1.17
N ILE A 21 7.02 -14.84 1.75
CA ILE A 21 5.83 -15.37 1.05
C ILE A 21 5.49 -14.48 -0.16
N LEU A 22 5.46 -13.17 0.03
CA LEU A 22 5.13 -12.22 -1.03
C LEU A 22 6.16 -12.19 -2.17
N PHE A 23 7.45 -12.13 -1.85
CA PHE A 23 8.49 -11.92 -2.85
C PHE A 23 9.04 -13.22 -3.46
N LYS A 24 8.98 -14.34 -2.73
CA LYS A 24 9.50 -15.61 -3.23
C LYS A 24 8.51 -16.36 -4.11
N ASN A 25 7.20 -16.16 -3.88
CA ASN A 25 6.17 -16.77 -4.71
C ASN A 25 5.80 -15.81 -5.85
N PRO A 26 6.10 -16.16 -7.13
CA PRO A 26 5.84 -15.29 -8.27
C PRO A 26 4.37 -14.96 -8.44
N VAL A 27 3.46 -15.88 -8.09
CA VAL A 27 2.01 -15.66 -8.18
C VAL A 27 1.57 -14.58 -7.21
N PHE A 28 2.02 -14.63 -5.97
CA PHE A 28 1.68 -13.62 -4.96
C PHE A 28 2.33 -12.27 -5.26
N PHE A 29 3.55 -12.27 -5.79
CA PHE A 29 4.21 -11.05 -6.24
C PHE A 29 3.39 -10.35 -7.33
N ILE A 30 3.03 -11.09 -8.41
CA ILE A 30 2.28 -10.55 -9.55
C ILE A 30 0.89 -10.06 -9.12
N GLN A 31 0.19 -10.77 -8.24
CA GLN A 31 -1.18 -10.40 -7.89
C GLN A 31 -1.29 -9.36 -6.76
N CYS A 32 -0.29 -9.24 -5.90
CA CYS A 32 -0.33 -8.32 -4.76
C CYS A 32 0.51 -7.05 -4.97
N ILE A 33 1.69 -7.15 -5.59
CA ILE A 33 2.66 -6.04 -5.68
C ILE A 33 2.64 -5.42 -7.07
N PHE A 34 2.57 -6.23 -8.11
CA PHE A 34 2.66 -5.77 -9.50
C PHE A 34 1.59 -4.74 -9.90
N PRO A 35 0.31 -4.82 -9.46
CA PRO A 35 -0.69 -3.79 -9.75
C PRO A 35 -0.28 -2.41 -9.24
N ILE A 36 0.34 -2.33 -8.06
CA ILE A 36 0.83 -1.08 -7.49
C ILE A 36 1.98 -0.53 -8.34
N LEU A 37 2.91 -1.39 -8.76
CA LEU A 37 4.05 -0.99 -9.61
C LEU A 37 3.58 -0.48 -10.97
N ILE A 38 2.64 -1.16 -11.63
CA ILE A 38 2.07 -0.71 -12.92
C ILE A 38 1.45 0.67 -12.75
N LEU A 39 0.65 0.88 -11.71
CA LEU A 39 -0.01 2.15 -11.48
C LEU A 39 1.01 3.25 -11.21
N MET A 40 2.06 2.99 -10.44
CA MET A 40 3.14 3.96 -10.21
C MET A 40 3.85 4.34 -11.51
N VAL A 41 4.19 3.35 -12.35
CA VAL A 41 4.81 3.61 -13.65
C VAL A 41 3.88 4.39 -14.57
N SER A 42 2.59 4.03 -14.62
CA SER A 42 1.61 4.76 -15.43
C SER A 42 1.44 6.22 -15.00
N LEU A 43 1.42 6.49 -13.69
CA LEU A 43 1.38 7.85 -13.16
C LEU A 43 2.62 8.66 -13.57
N ILE A 44 3.82 8.08 -13.46
CA ILE A 44 5.05 8.74 -13.88
C ILE A 44 5.01 9.08 -15.38
N ILE A 45 4.56 8.15 -16.23
CA ILE A 45 4.44 8.37 -17.67
C ILE A 45 3.43 9.49 -17.97
N ILE A 46 2.25 9.46 -17.34
CA ILE A 46 1.21 10.49 -17.51
C ILE A 46 1.78 11.87 -17.13
N ILE A 47 2.50 11.97 -16.01
CA ILE A 47 3.12 13.20 -15.56
C ILE A 47 4.15 13.69 -16.58
N LEU A 48 5.05 12.83 -17.07
CA LEU A 48 6.07 13.20 -18.04
C LEU A 48 5.48 13.72 -19.37
N ILE A 49 4.32 13.20 -19.77
CA ILE A 49 3.60 13.65 -20.96
C ILE A 49 2.84 14.96 -20.70
N ALA A 50 2.26 15.10 -19.50
CA ALA A 50 1.42 16.24 -19.15
C ALA A 50 2.24 17.50 -18.81
N LEU A 51 3.44 17.35 -18.21
CA LEU A 51 4.28 18.47 -17.79
C LEU A 51 4.58 19.50 -18.89
N PRO A 52 5.04 19.11 -20.12
CA PRO A 52 5.29 20.07 -21.18
C PRO A 52 4.03 20.83 -21.63
N ASN A 53 2.90 20.13 -21.68
CA ASN A 53 1.61 20.73 -22.07
C ASN A 53 1.10 21.70 -20.99
N LEU A 54 1.25 21.36 -19.71
CA LEU A 54 0.92 22.25 -18.59
C LEU A 54 1.82 23.49 -18.59
N GLN A 55 3.12 23.35 -18.83
CA GLN A 55 4.04 24.47 -18.95
C GLN A 55 3.66 25.38 -20.14
N ALA A 56 3.32 24.79 -21.29
CA ALA A 56 2.89 25.55 -22.46
C ALA A 56 1.59 26.34 -22.21
N ILE A 57 0.64 25.79 -21.43
CA ILE A 57 -0.59 26.48 -21.03
C ILE A 57 -0.30 27.59 -20.03
N LEU A 58 0.59 27.34 -19.06
CA LEU A 58 0.98 28.34 -18.04
C LEU A 58 1.84 29.49 -18.61
N THR A 59 2.52 29.27 -19.74
CA THR A 59 3.33 30.29 -20.42
C THR A 59 2.58 30.98 -21.57
N SER A 60 1.39 30.52 -21.96
CA SER A 60 0.56 31.19 -22.92
C SER A 60 -0.05 32.45 -22.28
N ASP A 61 0.17 33.62 -22.88
CA ASP A 61 -0.26 34.94 -22.44
C ASP A 61 -1.80 35.13 -22.24
N LEU A 62 -2.55 34.02 -22.29
CA LEU A 62 -4.00 34.01 -22.04
C LEU A 62 -4.38 34.06 -20.56
N LEU A 63 -3.40 33.99 -19.67
CA LEU A 63 -3.59 34.07 -18.22
C LEU A 63 -2.79 35.24 -17.65
N GLU A 64 -3.15 36.47 -18.05
CA GLU A 64 -2.67 37.70 -17.41
C GLU A 64 -3.22 37.93 -15.98
N GLU A 65 -4.09 37.04 -15.51
CA GLU A 65 -4.46 37.00 -14.10
C GLU A 65 -3.48 36.06 -13.40
N ASP A 66 -2.72 36.58 -12.44
CA ASP A 66 -1.91 35.82 -11.48
C ASP A 66 -2.79 34.71 -10.87
N ILE A 67 -2.86 33.54 -11.51
CA ILE A 67 -3.38 32.34 -10.88
C ILE A 67 -2.31 31.95 -9.85
N GLU A 68 -2.32 32.67 -8.71
CA GLU A 68 -1.73 32.13 -7.49
C GLU A 68 -2.42 30.79 -7.27
N PHE A 69 -1.72 29.70 -7.59
CA PHE A 69 -2.17 28.37 -7.29
C PHE A 69 -2.18 28.24 -5.75
N SER A 70 -3.24 28.78 -5.14
CA SER A 70 -3.47 28.65 -3.72
C SER A 70 -3.68 27.17 -3.45
N VAL A 71 -2.88 26.63 -2.50
CA VAL A 71 -3.04 25.26 -2.04
C VAL A 71 -4.32 25.19 -1.21
N ASP A 72 -5.44 25.10 -1.92
CA ASP A 72 -6.75 24.99 -1.30
C ASP A 72 -6.93 23.59 -0.68
N LEU A 73 -7.81 23.52 0.32
CA LEU A 73 -8.21 22.27 0.96
C LEU A 73 -8.66 21.21 -0.08
N SER A 74 -9.23 21.64 -1.20
CA SER A 74 -9.66 20.78 -2.31
C SER A 74 -8.50 20.01 -2.93
N VAL A 75 -7.34 20.64 -3.12
CA VAL A 75 -6.13 20.00 -3.68
C VAL A 75 -5.58 18.96 -2.70
N ILE A 76 -5.56 19.28 -1.42
CA ILE A 76 -5.13 18.34 -0.36
C ILE A 76 -6.05 17.12 -0.34
N CYS A 77 -7.37 17.30 -0.37
CA CYS A 77 -8.34 16.22 -0.41
C CYS A 77 -8.19 15.37 -1.69
N LEU A 78 -7.93 15.99 -2.83
CA LEU A 78 -7.72 15.28 -4.10
C LEU A 78 -6.48 14.37 -4.03
N VAL A 79 -5.36 14.89 -3.53
CA VAL A 79 -4.12 14.10 -3.38
C VAL A 79 -4.33 12.93 -2.40
N LEU A 80 -5.00 13.15 -1.26
CA LEU A 80 -5.35 12.06 -0.34
C LEU A 80 -6.28 11.04 -0.98
N GLY A 81 -7.25 11.47 -1.78
CA GLY A 81 -8.13 10.59 -2.55
C GLY A 81 -7.37 9.70 -3.54
N ILE A 82 -6.40 10.26 -4.28
CA ILE A 82 -5.53 9.50 -5.18
C ILE A 82 -4.71 8.46 -4.40
N ILE A 83 -4.11 8.86 -3.28
CA ILE A 83 -3.35 7.96 -2.40
C ILE A 83 -4.25 6.79 -1.93
N GLN A 84 -5.48 7.08 -1.53
CA GLN A 84 -6.43 6.05 -1.07
C GLN A 84 -6.86 5.12 -2.21
N MET A 85 -7.09 5.63 -3.42
CA MET A 85 -7.36 4.78 -4.60
C MET A 85 -6.22 3.81 -4.89
N ILE A 86 -4.96 4.25 -4.75
CA ILE A 86 -3.79 3.38 -4.93
C ILE A 86 -3.75 2.27 -3.89
N PHE A 87 -4.11 2.57 -2.63
CA PHE A 87 -4.17 1.56 -1.57
C PHE A 87 -5.23 0.49 -1.84
N SER A 88 -6.35 0.87 -2.47
CA SER A 88 -7.41 -0.06 -2.84
C SER A 88 -6.99 -1.10 -3.88
N LEU A 89 -5.87 -0.92 -4.58
CA LEU A 89 -5.32 -1.91 -5.51
C LEU A 89 -4.37 -2.92 -4.84
N SER A 90 -4.01 -2.69 -3.58
CA SER A 90 -3.07 -3.53 -2.84
C SER A 90 -3.76 -4.75 -2.24
N ASN A 91 -3.61 -5.91 -2.83
CA ASN A 91 -4.17 -7.17 -2.29
C ASN A 91 -3.35 -7.78 -1.14
N ILE A 92 -2.38 -7.06 -0.55
CA ILE A 92 -1.41 -7.62 0.40
C ILE A 92 -2.07 -7.99 1.73
N SER A 93 -2.78 -7.06 2.38
CA SER A 93 -3.39 -7.30 3.70
C SER A 93 -4.69 -8.09 3.59
N ILE A 94 -5.52 -7.81 2.58
CA ILE A 94 -6.83 -8.44 2.40
C ILE A 94 -6.76 -9.93 2.05
N THR A 95 -5.57 -10.43 1.72
CA THR A 95 -5.33 -11.85 1.44
C THR A 95 -4.28 -12.46 2.36
N SER A 96 -3.90 -11.77 3.43
CA SER A 96 -2.75 -12.15 4.27
C SER A 96 -2.94 -13.47 5.01
N ILE A 97 -4.17 -13.81 5.39
CA ILE A 97 -4.52 -15.08 6.03
C ILE A 97 -4.85 -16.13 4.97
N SER A 98 -5.59 -15.72 3.94
CA SER A 98 -5.96 -16.57 2.82
C SER A 98 -4.74 -17.14 2.08
N ARG A 99 -3.63 -16.39 2.00
CA ARG A 99 -2.36 -16.89 1.42
C ARG A 99 -1.70 -18.01 2.22
N ASP A 100 -1.91 -18.08 3.53
CA ASP A 100 -1.43 -19.20 4.33
C ASP A 100 -2.23 -20.49 4.06
N GLY A 101 -3.45 -20.41 3.49
CA GLY A 101 -4.29 -21.54 3.15
C GLY A 101 -4.54 -22.45 4.35
N LYS A 102 -4.43 -23.77 4.15
CA LYS A 102 -4.58 -24.77 5.21
C LYS A 102 -3.57 -24.58 6.35
N ASN A 103 -2.44 -23.94 6.09
CA ASN A 103 -1.41 -23.67 7.10
C ASN A 103 -1.81 -22.53 8.06
N ALA A 104 -2.88 -21.78 7.79
CA ALA A 104 -3.40 -20.76 8.71
C ALA A 104 -3.73 -21.32 10.10
N ILE A 105 -4.07 -22.62 10.21
CA ILE A 105 -4.33 -23.29 11.48
C ILE A 105 -3.10 -23.22 12.41
N PHE A 106 -1.88 -23.24 11.86
CA PHE A 106 -0.64 -23.16 12.65
C PHE A 106 -0.47 -21.85 13.40
N MET A 107 -1.23 -20.78 13.04
CA MET A 107 -1.24 -19.52 13.79
C MET A 107 -1.62 -19.72 15.25
N LYS A 108 -2.44 -20.74 15.57
CA LYS A 108 -2.85 -21.07 16.93
C LYS A 108 -1.71 -21.65 17.79
N PHE A 109 -0.71 -22.26 17.15
CA PHE A 109 0.40 -22.91 17.83
C PHE A 109 1.64 -22.04 17.96
N ILE A 110 1.65 -20.86 17.32
CA ILE A 110 2.75 -19.90 17.43
C ILE A 110 2.69 -19.24 18.81
N PRO A 111 3.80 -19.20 19.60
CA PRO A 111 3.83 -18.61 20.94
C PRO A 111 3.87 -17.06 20.85
N VAL A 112 2.87 -16.47 20.19
CA VAL A 112 2.68 -15.03 20.03
C VAL A 112 1.20 -14.75 20.12
N ASP A 113 0.83 -13.72 20.87
CA ASP A 113 -0.56 -13.28 21.00
C ASP A 113 -1.21 -13.08 19.61
N PHE A 114 -2.43 -13.51 19.47
CA PHE A 114 -3.17 -13.45 18.21
C PHE A 114 -3.22 -12.02 17.65
N TYR A 115 -3.45 -11.02 18.52
CA TYR A 115 -3.45 -9.61 18.16
C TYR A 115 -2.12 -9.15 17.53
N LYS A 116 -0.99 -9.59 18.09
CA LYS A 116 0.34 -9.25 17.53
C LYS A 116 0.57 -9.90 16.17
N GLN A 117 0.03 -11.10 15.96
CA GLN A 117 0.14 -11.78 14.66
C GLN A 117 -0.58 -10.99 13.55
N PHE A 118 -1.76 -10.39 13.83
CA PHE A 118 -2.48 -9.54 12.88
C PHE A 118 -1.69 -8.29 12.52
N ILE A 119 -1.13 -7.63 13.52
CA ILE A 119 -0.28 -6.46 13.28
C ILE A 119 0.92 -6.86 12.40
N TYR A 120 1.54 -8.02 12.67
CA TYR A 120 2.68 -8.46 11.86
C TYR A 120 2.29 -8.79 10.41
N LYS A 121 1.07 -9.25 10.17
CA LYS A 121 0.54 -9.51 8.83
C LYS A 121 0.20 -8.23 8.05
N SER A 122 -0.14 -7.13 8.71
CA SER A 122 -0.38 -5.84 8.06
C SER A 122 0.91 -5.08 7.71
N ILE A 123 2.04 -5.35 8.40
CA ILE A 123 3.30 -4.64 8.22
C ILE A 123 3.81 -4.61 6.76
N PRO A 124 3.78 -5.71 5.98
CA PRO A 124 4.24 -5.67 4.60
C PRO A 124 3.49 -4.63 3.75
N GLN A 125 2.17 -4.54 3.86
CA GLN A 125 1.38 -3.53 3.15
C GLN A 125 1.73 -2.13 3.64
N ILE A 126 1.79 -1.92 4.95
CA ILE A 126 2.12 -0.61 5.54
C ILE A 126 3.46 -0.10 4.99
N LEU A 127 4.49 -0.94 4.95
CA LEU A 127 5.81 -0.54 4.49
C LEU A 127 5.86 -0.28 2.98
N ILE A 128 5.21 -1.12 2.17
CA ILE A 128 5.17 -0.93 0.72
C ILE A 128 4.41 0.35 0.39
N ASN A 129 3.24 0.56 0.97
CA ASN A 129 2.44 1.76 0.74
C ASN A 129 3.12 3.03 1.25
N MET A 130 3.88 2.98 2.35
CA MET A 130 4.67 4.10 2.86
C MET A 130 5.69 4.58 1.81
N ILE A 131 6.36 3.64 1.13
CA ILE A 131 7.28 3.96 0.02
C ILE A 131 6.51 4.60 -1.14
N VAL A 132 5.33 4.08 -1.46
CA VAL A 132 4.46 4.62 -2.52
C VAL A 132 4.04 6.04 -2.22
N ILE A 133 3.58 6.33 -0.99
CA ILE A 133 3.24 7.69 -0.54
C ILE A 133 4.43 8.63 -0.74
N PHE A 134 5.61 8.21 -0.29
CA PHE A 134 6.82 9.03 -0.41
C PHE A 134 7.13 9.39 -1.87
N ILE A 135 7.02 8.42 -2.78
CA ILE A 135 7.23 8.66 -4.22
C ILE A 135 6.16 9.62 -4.78
N ILE A 136 4.89 9.44 -4.41
CA ILE A 136 3.80 10.34 -4.86
C ILE A 136 4.05 11.77 -4.41
N LEU A 137 4.47 11.99 -3.17
CA LEU A 137 4.74 13.32 -2.66
C LEU A 137 5.92 13.99 -3.36
N ILE A 138 6.95 13.23 -3.73
CA ILE A 138 8.04 13.74 -4.59
C ILE A 138 7.48 14.18 -5.94
N LEU A 139 6.62 13.38 -6.57
CA LEU A 139 6.00 13.72 -7.85
C LEU A 139 5.12 14.97 -7.74
N VAL A 140 4.34 15.09 -6.68
CA VAL A 140 3.53 16.29 -6.39
C VAL A 140 4.42 17.53 -6.30
N LYS A 141 5.54 17.46 -5.58
CA LYS A 141 6.50 18.58 -5.46
C LYS A 141 7.15 18.95 -6.78
N LEU A 142 7.42 17.97 -7.65
CA LEU A 142 8.00 18.21 -8.97
C LEU A 142 7.00 18.90 -9.92
N ILE A 143 5.71 18.54 -9.83
CA ILE A 143 4.66 19.14 -10.66
C ILE A 143 4.30 20.54 -10.17
N PHE A 144 4.20 20.69 -8.85
CA PHE A 144 3.80 21.93 -8.20
C PHE A 144 4.94 22.47 -7.30
N PRO A 145 5.93 23.19 -7.85
CA PRO A 145 7.05 23.72 -7.07
C PRO A 145 6.64 24.69 -5.96
N SER A 146 5.50 25.38 -6.15
CA SER A 146 4.89 26.30 -5.18
C SER A 146 4.30 25.62 -3.95
N PHE A 147 4.18 24.27 -3.96
CA PHE A 147 3.64 23.52 -2.84
C PHE A 147 4.58 23.59 -1.62
N ASP A 148 4.12 24.19 -0.53
CA ASP A 148 4.91 24.30 0.70
C ASP A 148 5.24 22.94 1.34
N PHE A 149 6.44 22.83 1.90
CA PHE A 149 6.87 21.61 2.60
C PHE A 149 5.95 21.23 3.78
N ILE A 150 5.29 22.19 4.41
CA ILE A 150 4.36 21.96 5.53
C ILE A 150 3.18 21.09 5.05
N TYR A 151 2.60 21.37 3.88
CA TYR A 151 1.51 20.58 3.33
C TYR A 151 1.97 19.16 2.93
N LEU A 152 3.20 19.03 2.42
CA LEU A 152 3.76 17.70 2.08
C LEU A 152 3.95 16.84 3.35
N ILE A 153 4.43 17.43 4.43
CA ILE A 153 4.57 16.74 5.72
C ILE A 153 3.18 16.34 6.25
N PHE A 154 2.21 17.24 6.18
CA PHE A 154 0.84 16.96 6.58
C PHE A 154 0.24 15.78 5.77
N LEU A 155 0.37 15.81 4.43
CA LEU A 155 -0.07 14.74 3.55
C LEU A 155 0.62 13.41 3.84
N PHE A 156 1.93 13.45 4.15
CA PHE A 156 2.69 12.25 4.53
C PHE A 156 2.16 11.65 5.83
N ILE A 157 1.91 12.45 6.85
CA ILE A 157 1.40 11.97 8.14
C ILE A 157 -0.02 11.41 7.96
N MET A 158 -0.93 12.17 7.34
CA MET A 158 -2.31 11.76 7.15
C MET A 158 -2.42 10.54 6.23
N GLY A 159 -1.66 10.51 5.13
CA GLY A 159 -1.61 9.35 4.23
C GLY A 159 -1.12 8.09 4.94
N ASN A 160 -0.10 8.17 5.81
CA ASN A 160 0.36 7.02 6.58
C ASN A 160 -0.63 6.59 7.67
N LEU A 161 -1.35 7.50 8.32
CA LEU A 161 -2.42 7.14 9.26
C LEU A 161 -3.53 6.35 8.55
N LEU A 162 -3.99 6.83 7.38
CA LEU A 162 -4.98 6.12 6.56
C LEU A 162 -4.47 4.76 6.09
N ASN A 163 -3.19 4.68 5.68
CA ASN A 163 -2.54 3.43 5.30
C ASN A 163 -2.55 2.38 6.44
N ILE A 164 -2.21 2.79 7.66
CA ILE A 164 -2.20 1.90 8.83
C ILE A 164 -3.61 1.39 9.13
N LEU A 165 -4.60 2.30 9.17
CA LEU A 165 -6.00 1.95 9.41
C LEU A 165 -6.52 0.99 8.35
N ASN A 166 -6.35 1.32 7.07
CA ASN A 166 -6.76 0.47 5.96
C ASN A 166 -6.10 -0.91 6.02
N SER A 167 -4.78 -0.98 6.23
CA SER A 167 -4.04 -2.24 6.29
C SER A 167 -4.53 -3.15 7.41
N ILE A 168 -4.84 -2.61 8.58
CA ILE A 168 -5.37 -3.39 9.72
C ILE A 168 -6.80 -3.86 9.43
N LEU A 169 -7.67 -2.97 8.92
CA LEU A 169 -9.04 -3.32 8.57
C LEU A 169 -9.09 -4.44 7.52
N MET A 170 -8.22 -4.39 6.50
CA MET A 170 -8.16 -5.42 5.47
C MET A 170 -7.72 -6.78 6.02
N VAL A 171 -6.79 -6.83 6.97
CA VAL A 171 -6.43 -8.09 7.66
C VAL A 171 -7.61 -8.63 8.46
N LEU A 172 -8.40 -7.76 9.13
CA LEU A 172 -9.60 -8.17 9.87
C LEU A 172 -10.69 -8.72 8.94
N VAL A 173 -10.88 -8.11 7.77
CA VAL A 173 -11.82 -8.62 6.75
C VAL A 173 -11.41 -10.02 6.28
N ASP A 174 -10.11 -10.23 5.99
CA ASP A 174 -9.60 -11.54 5.59
C ASP A 174 -9.70 -12.57 6.71
N LEU A 175 -9.61 -12.15 7.98
CA LEU A 175 -9.83 -13.02 9.13
C LEU A 175 -11.28 -13.48 9.25
N TYR A 176 -12.23 -12.56 8.98
CA TYR A 176 -13.65 -12.86 9.10
C TYR A 176 -14.11 -13.93 8.10
N LYS A 177 -13.62 -13.88 6.86
CA LYS A 177 -13.99 -14.82 5.80
C LYS A 177 -12.78 -15.26 4.96
N PRO A 178 -11.82 -16.01 5.54
CA PRO A 178 -10.62 -16.38 4.82
C PRO A 178 -10.92 -17.45 3.75
N ASN A 179 -10.28 -17.31 2.59
CA ASN A 179 -10.28 -18.36 1.58
C ASN A 179 -9.13 -19.32 1.85
N LEU A 180 -9.40 -20.43 2.55
CA LEU A 180 -8.37 -21.41 2.96
C LEU A 180 -8.32 -22.65 2.07
N ASN A 181 -9.39 -22.92 1.29
CA ASN A 181 -9.55 -24.11 0.46
C ASN A 181 -9.23 -23.79 -1.00
N TRP A 182 -7.95 -23.64 -1.30
CA TRP A 182 -7.48 -23.45 -2.65
C TRP A 182 -6.45 -24.55 -3.01
N ASN A 183 -6.40 -24.91 -4.29
CA ASN A 183 -5.47 -25.92 -4.81
C ASN A 183 -4.28 -25.29 -5.50
N ALA A 184 -4.48 -24.13 -6.11
CA ALA A 184 -3.43 -23.37 -6.78
C ALA A 184 -3.27 -21.98 -6.14
N ASP A 185 -2.04 -21.50 -6.01
CA ASP A 185 -1.70 -20.24 -5.31
C ASP A 185 -2.48 -19.01 -5.82
N TYR A 186 -2.81 -18.96 -7.12
CA TYR A 186 -3.58 -17.86 -7.69
C TYR A 186 -5.03 -17.81 -7.17
N GLU A 187 -5.60 -18.93 -6.77
CA GLU A 187 -6.97 -19.01 -6.24
C GLU A 187 -7.11 -18.37 -4.87
N ALA A 188 -6.02 -18.38 -4.06
CA ALA A 188 -5.99 -17.70 -2.77
C ALA A 188 -6.36 -16.22 -2.88
N ILE A 189 -6.03 -15.61 -4.01
CA ILE A 189 -6.26 -14.19 -4.27
C ILE A 189 -7.43 -14.00 -5.24
N LYS A 190 -7.47 -14.69 -6.39
CA LYS A 190 -8.47 -14.48 -7.44
C LYS A 190 -9.89 -14.80 -6.97
N ASN A 191 -10.05 -15.90 -6.24
CA ASN A 191 -11.34 -16.39 -5.75
C ASN A 191 -11.69 -15.87 -4.35
N ASN A 192 -10.98 -14.84 -3.87
CA ASN A 192 -11.24 -14.24 -2.57
C ASN A 192 -12.27 -13.12 -2.70
N ASN A 193 -13.50 -13.38 -2.23
CA ASN A 193 -14.60 -12.41 -2.25
C ASN A 193 -14.36 -11.20 -1.36
N ASN A 194 -13.39 -11.26 -0.45
CA ASN A 194 -13.04 -10.16 0.44
C ASN A 194 -12.55 -8.93 -0.32
N LYS A 195 -12.04 -9.10 -1.55
CA LYS A 195 -11.62 -7.98 -2.41
C LYS A 195 -12.72 -6.96 -2.66
N LEU A 196 -13.98 -7.37 -2.67
CA LEU A 196 -15.10 -6.45 -2.86
C LEU A 196 -15.16 -5.40 -1.74
N PHE A 197 -14.80 -5.78 -0.51
CA PHE A 197 -14.74 -4.82 0.62
C PHE A 197 -13.65 -3.77 0.46
N GLN A 198 -12.60 -4.07 -0.30
CA GLN A 198 -11.50 -3.14 -0.55
C GLN A 198 -11.92 -1.93 -1.42
N TYR A 199 -12.94 -2.10 -2.25
CA TYR A 199 -13.47 -1.03 -3.09
C TYR A 199 -14.57 -0.21 -2.40
N VAL A 200 -15.06 -0.67 -1.25
CA VAL A 200 -16.14 -0.01 -0.48
C VAL A 200 -15.58 0.83 0.67
N LEU A 201 -14.41 0.46 1.20
CA LEU A 201 -13.70 1.17 2.27
C LEU A 201 -12.74 2.21 1.72
#